data_db17e2bb6c9d19c8206203bdca5a226c
#
_entry.id   db17e2bb6c9d19c8206203bdca5a226c
#
_cell.length_a   1.000
_cell.length_b   1.000
_cell.length_c   1.000
_cell.angle_alpha   90.00
_cell.angle_beta   90.00
_cell.angle_gamma   90.00
#
_symmetry.space_group_name_H-M   'P 1'
#
loop_
_entity.id
_entity.type
_entity.pdbx_description
1 polymer ?
#
loop_
_entity_poly.entity_id
_entity_poly.type
_entity_poly.pdbx_seq_one_letter_code
_entity_poly.pdbx_strand_id
1 'polypeptide(L)'
;MDKNKVIESASKLIAKGQLEKAVKEYQRILEFDPDDVRVLQKLAELYQKMKRPAEAADCFEKVARTYATQGFYLKAVALYKQVLKVVERIQVNVRLAELYQQLGLTGDAAKEWQTVASHYEKIGDTKASLDTLKKLVDLDPENVASRIRLGEQYARQENVNEAITELRRAAQYLQRNSRQDDYLRVADRISHLDPSDAALAKELASHYLSKGDSKRALAKLQVSFKVDPRDLDTLQMLARAFQELGQVSKTVSVLKELARVHLDSGRADDAQNVYRQAAVLAPDDAEVKAALSRPEPVAARTPTPPPLRAQTPVASRPAMAPVP
;
A
#
# COMPACT_ATOMS: atom_id res chain seq x y z
N MET A 1 -21.02 -55.95 -9.64
CA MET A 1 -21.81 -55.32 -10.71
C MET A 1 -20.92 -55.24 -11.96
N ASP A 2 -21.44 -55.67 -13.11
CA ASP A 2 -20.69 -55.52 -14.38
C ASP A 2 -20.89 -54.07 -14.90
N LYS A 3 -19.90 -53.24 -14.63
CA LYS A 3 -19.90 -51.82 -14.97
C LYS A 3 -20.14 -51.58 -16.50
N ASN A 4 -19.56 -52.38 -17.33
CA ASN A 4 -19.68 -52.22 -18.80
C ASN A 4 -21.12 -52.46 -19.27
N LYS A 5 -21.80 -53.47 -18.71
CA LYS A 5 -23.22 -53.75 -19.04
C LYS A 5 -24.14 -52.59 -18.58
N VAL A 6 -23.85 -51.97 -17.44
CA VAL A 6 -24.63 -50.83 -16.95
C VAL A 6 -24.41 -49.59 -17.83
N ILE A 7 -23.17 -49.32 -18.26
CA ILE A 7 -22.86 -48.23 -19.21
C ILE A 7 -23.57 -48.46 -20.55
N GLU A 8 -23.58 -49.70 -21.05
CA GLU A 8 -24.26 -50.01 -22.27
C GLU A 8 -25.79 -49.84 -22.17
N SER A 9 -26.37 -50.28 -21.03
CA SER A 9 -27.78 -50.07 -20.71
C SER A 9 -28.13 -48.58 -20.69
N ALA A 10 -27.34 -47.77 -20.00
CA ALA A 10 -27.51 -46.31 -19.93
C ALA A 10 -27.41 -45.68 -21.32
N SER A 11 -26.48 -46.13 -22.16
CA SER A 11 -26.34 -45.66 -23.57
C SER A 11 -27.58 -45.96 -24.42
N LYS A 12 -28.17 -47.17 -24.29
CA LYS A 12 -29.42 -47.56 -24.96
C LYS A 12 -30.60 -46.73 -24.47
N LEU A 13 -30.65 -46.36 -23.18
CA LEU A 13 -31.69 -45.51 -22.64
C LEU A 13 -31.56 -44.05 -23.14
N ILE A 14 -30.34 -43.55 -23.27
CA ILE A 14 -30.08 -42.23 -23.88
C ILE A 14 -30.55 -42.18 -25.33
N ALA A 15 -30.25 -43.22 -26.11
CA ALA A 15 -30.69 -43.32 -27.51
C ALA A 15 -32.23 -43.34 -27.65
N LYS A 16 -32.94 -43.86 -26.63
CA LYS A 16 -34.40 -43.88 -26.57
C LYS A 16 -35.01 -42.60 -25.96
N GLY A 17 -34.20 -41.60 -25.63
CA GLY A 17 -34.66 -40.37 -25.02
C GLY A 17 -35.05 -40.52 -23.52
N GLN A 18 -34.82 -41.70 -22.92
CA GLN A 18 -35.16 -41.99 -21.51
C GLN A 18 -34.04 -41.49 -20.56
N LEU A 19 -33.79 -40.19 -20.58
CA LEU A 19 -32.60 -39.57 -19.93
C LEU A 19 -32.59 -39.79 -18.42
N GLU A 20 -33.72 -39.66 -17.74
CA GLU A 20 -33.84 -39.89 -16.29
C GLU A 20 -33.49 -41.34 -15.87
N LYS A 21 -33.87 -42.32 -16.68
CA LYS A 21 -33.50 -43.73 -16.43
C LYS A 21 -32.00 -43.93 -16.61
N ALA A 22 -31.40 -43.29 -17.62
CA ALA A 22 -29.97 -43.35 -17.85
C ALA A 22 -29.18 -42.71 -16.67
N VAL A 23 -29.68 -41.62 -16.10
CA VAL A 23 -29.11 -41.02 -14.88
C VAL A 23 -29.06 -42.03 -13.73
N LYS A 24 -30.18 -42.74 -13.49
CA LYS A 24 -30.24 -43.77 -12.41
C LYS A 24 -29.22 -44.91 -12.67
N GLU A 25 -29.06 -45.35 -13.89
CA GLU A 25 -28.06 -46.37 -14.20
C GLU A 25 -26.62 -45.88 -13.92
N TYR A 26 -26.28 -44.65 -14.31
CA TYR A 26 -24.98 -44.09 -13.97
C TYR A 26 -24.80 -43.86 -12.45
N GLN A 27 -25.84 -43.42 -11.75
CA GLN A 27 -25.80 -43.26 -10.29
C GLN A 27 -25.53 -44.59 -9.56
N ARG A 28 -26.10 -45.70 -10.02
CA ARG A 28 -25.80 -47.04 -9.49
C ARG A 28 -24.32 -47.42 -9.60
N ILE A 29 -23.61 -46.96 -10.65
CA ILE A 29 -22.16 -47.16 -10.73
C ILE A 29 -21.45 -46.34 -9.66
N LEU A 30 -21.87 -45.07 -9.47
CA LEU A 30 -21.27 -44.16 -8.51
C LEU A 30 -21.53 -44.53 -7.04
N GLU A 31 -22.52 -45.40 -6.75
CA GLU A 31 -22.70 -45.98 -5.42
C GLU A 31 -21.55 -46.91 -5.03
N PHE A 32 -20.91 -47.58 -6.03
CA PHE A 32 -19.77 -48.48 -5.81
C PHE A 32 -18.42 -47.80 -6.05
N ASP A 33 -18.36 -46.86 -6.98
CA ASP A 33 -17.16 -46.12 -7.36
C ASP A 33 -17.52 -44.63 -7.51
N PRO A 34 -17.57 -43.88 -6.39
CA PRO A 34 -18.01 -42.49 -6.37
C PRO A 34 -17.19 -41.52 -7.20
N ASP A 35 -15.90 -41.89 -7.47
CA ASP A 35 -14.94 -41.05 -8.18
C ASP A 35 -14.65 -41.53 -9.61
N ASP A 36 -15.53 -42.38 -10.18
CA ASP A 36 -15.38 -42.80 -11.56
C ASP A 36 -15.50 -41.63 -12.53
N VAL A 37 -14.33 -41.12 -12.96
CA VAL A 37 -14.21 -39.97 -13.85
C VAL A 37 -15.03 -40.16 -15.14
N ARG A 38 -15.03 -41.36 -15.74
CA ARG A 38 -15.76 -41.65 -17.00
C ARG A 38 -17.26 -41.51 -16.82
N VAL A 39 -17.78 -42.07 -15.75
CA VAL A 39 -19.20 -42.06 -15.42
C VAL A 39 -19.65 -40.66 -15.05
N LEU A 40 -18.89 -39.95 -14.20
CA LEU A 40 -19.15 -38.58 -13.81
C LEU A 40 -19.19 -37.64 -15.03
N GLN A 41 -18.26 -37.78 -16.01
CA GLN A 41 -18.27 -36.98 -17.23
C GLN A 41 -19.52 -37.24 -18.07
N LYS A 42 -19.89 -38.53 -18.29
CA LYS A 42 -21.10 -38.86 -19.01
C LYS A 42 -22.36 -38.38 -18.33
N LEU A 43 -22.38 -38.45 -17.02
CA LEU A 43 -23.50 -37.94 -16.21
C LEU A 43 -23.60 -36.40 -16.29
N ALA A 44 -22.48 -35.68 -16.28
CA ALA A 44 -22.46 -34.25 -16.47
C ALA A 44 -22.99 -33.83 -17.83
N GLU A 45 -22.54 -34.50 -18.93
CA GLU A 45 -23.05 -34.27 -20.27
C GLU A 45 -24.55 -34.53 -20.35
N LEU A 46 -25.03 -35.58 -19.66
CA LEU A 46 -26.44 -35.95 -19.65
C LEU A 46 -27.28 -34.89 -18.93
N TYR A 47 -26.82 -34.39 -17.76
CA TYR A 47 -27.47 -33.30 -17.06
C TYR A 47 -27.49 -32.00 -17.87
N GLN A 48 -26.43 -31.71 -18.63
CA GLN A 48 -26.45 -30.55 -19.55
C GLN A 48 -27.55 -30.71 -20.63
N LYS A 49 -27.68 -31.90 -21.25
CA LYS A 49 -28.76 -32.17 -22.19
C LYS A 49 -30.15 -32.01 -21.58
N MET A 50 -30.27 -32.34 -20.30
CA MET A 50 -31.52 -32.23 -19.55
C MET A 50 -31.79 -30.81 -19.04
N LYS A 51 -30.91 -29.83 -19.35
CA LYS A 51 -30.96 -28.46 -18.86
C LYS A 51 -30.94 -28.38 -17.31
N ARG A 52 -30.16 -29.27 -16.70
CA ARG A 52 -29.91 -29.31 -15.23
C ARG A 52 -28.49 -28.86 -14.93
N PRO A 53 -28.25 -27.53 -14.91
CA PRO A 53 -26.92 -26.97 -14.85
C PRO A 53 -26.23 -27.21 -13.48
N ALA A 54 -26.99 -27.23 -12.40
CA ALA A 54 -26.43 -27.41 -11.07
C ALA A 54 -25.82 -28.81 -10.88
N GLU A 55 -26.55 -29.85 -11.31
CA GLU A 55 -26.11 -31.25 -11.22
C GLU A 55 -24.95 -31.54 -12.20
N ALA A 56 -24.97 -30.91 -13.37
CA ALA A 56 -23.86 -31.00 -14.31
C ALA A 56 -22.58 -30.39 -13.68
N ALA A 57 -22.70 -29.24 -13.01
CA ALA A 57 -21.60 -28.59 -12.33
C ALA A 57 -21.04 -29.46 -11.18
N ASP A 58 -21.92 -30.11 -10.40
CA ASP A 58 -21.49 -31.01 -9.32
C ASP A 58 -20.65 -32.19 -9.85
N CYS A 59 -21.06 -32.77 -10.99
CA CYS A 59 -20.31 -33.82 -11.61
C CYS A 59 -18.95 -33.34 -12.15
N PHE A 60 -18.91 -32.20 -12.86
CA PHE A 60 -17.65 -31.62 -13.33
C PHE A 60 -16.72 -31.25 -12.19
N GLU A 61 -17.24 -30.73 -11.09
CA GLU A 61 -16.45 -30.38 -9.91
C GLU A 61 -15.80 -31.62 -9.29
N LYS A 62 -16.52 -32.75 -9.16
CA LYS A 62 -15.97 -34.01 -8.69
C LYS A 62 -14.83 -34.50 -9.60
N VAL A 63 -15.04 -34.50 -10.93
CA VAL A 63 -14.00 -34.88 -11.88
C VAL A 63 -12.78 -33.96 -11.78
N ALA A 64 -13.00 -32.64 -11.67
CA ALA A 64 -11.92 -31.69 -11.52
C ALA A 64 -11.09 -31.95 -10.26
N ARG A 65 -11.77 -32.23 -9.14
CA ARG A 65 -11.12 -32.59 -7.87
C ARG A 65 -10.27 -33.86 -8.01
N THR A 66 -10.80 -34.91 -8.64
CA THR A 66 -10.06 -36.16 -8.89
C THR A 66 -8.81 -35.89 -9.75
N TYR A 67 -8.92 -35.10 -10.82
CA TYR A 67 -7.76 -34.72 -11.62
C TYR A 67 -6.74 -33.88 -10.82
N ALA A 68 -7.20 -32.98 -9.98
CA ALA A 68 -6.31 -32.18 -9.14
C ALA A 68 -5.51 -33.06 -8.16
N THR A 69 -6.16 -34.02 -7.51
CA THR A 69 -5.48 -34.97 -6.59
C THR A 69 -4.49 -35.90 -7.29
N GLN A 70 -4.75 -36.21 -8.56
CA GLN A 70 -3.85 -37.01 -9.41
C GLN A 70 -2.72 -36.20 -10.06
N GLY A 71 -2.63 -34.89 -9.79
CA GLY A 71 -1.60 -34.01 -10.35
C GLY A 71 -1.90 -33.53 -11.79
N PHE A 72 -3.07 -33.85 -12.36
CA PHE A 72 -3.47 -33.36 -13.68
C PHE A 72 -4.07 -31.96 -13.62
N TYR A 73 -3.30 -31.00 -13.11
CA TYR A 73 -3.76 -29.65 -12.78
C TYR A 73 -4.40 -28.92 -13.96
N LEU A 74 -3.84 -29.00 -15.17
CA LEU A 74 -4.40 -28.35 -16.35
C LEU A 74 -5.79 -28.90 -16.73
N LYS A 75 -6.01 -30.23 -16.57
CA LYS A 75 -7.32 -30.85 -16.79
C LYS A 75 -8.32 -30.40 -15.74
N ALA A 76 -7.89 -30.31 -14.48
CA ALA A 76 -8.72 -29.80 -13.38
C ALA A 76 -9.13 -28.33 -13.63
N VAL A 77 -8.18 -27.46 -14.03
CA VAL A 77 -8.47 -26.06 -14.39
C VAL A 77 -9.51 -25.96 -15.51
N ALA A 78 -9.36 -26.76 -16.58
CA ALA A 78 -10.32 -26.75 -17.69
C ALA A 78 -11.75 -27.08 -17.23
N LEU A 79 -11.89 -28.07 -16.35
CA LEU A 79 -13.19 -28.48 -15.82
C LEU A 79 -13.78 -27.48 -14.84
N TYR A 80 -12.97 -26.90 -13.94
CA TYR A 80 -13.45 -25.84 -13.06
C TYR A 80 -13.91 -24.60 -13.84
N LYS A 81 -13.20 -24.23 -14.91
CA LYS A 81 -13.68 -23.18 -15.83
C LYS A 81 -15.00 -23.55 -16.51
N GLN A 82 -15.20 -24.82 -16.82
CA GLN A 82 -16.48 -25.30 -17.36
C GLN A 82 -17.60 -25.20 -16.32
N VAL A 83 -17.32 -25.49 -15.04
CA VAL A 83 -18.28 -25.28 -13.95
C VAL A 83 -18.70 -23.81 -13.88
N LEU A 84 -17.77 -22.86 -13.90
CA LEU A 84 -18.06 -21.43 -13.83
C LEU A 84 -18.86 -20.89 -15.03
N LYS A 85 -18.80 -21.55 -16.20
CA LYS A 85 -19.65 -21.19 -17.34
C LYS A 85 -21.11 -21.57 -17.13
N VAL A 86 -21.37 -22.49 -16.22
CA VAL A 86 -22.70 -23.08 -15.99
C VAL A 86 -23.35 -22.50 -14.73
N VAL A 87 -22.56 -22.33 -13.67
CA VAL A 87 -22.99 -21.78 -12.38
C VAL A 87 -21.88 -20.97 -11.75
N GLU A 88 -22.25 -19.87 -11.09
CA GLU A 88 -21.32 -19.09 -10.29
C GLU A 88 -21.14 -19.75 -8.92
N ARG A 89 -19.92 -20.18 -8.62
CA ARG A 89 -19.54 -20.78 -7.32
C ARG A 89 -18.21 -20.23 -6.87
N ILE A 90 -18.20 -19.43 -5.85
CA ILE A 90 -16.97 -18.81 -5.35
C ILE A 90 -15.92 -19.83 -4.91
N GLN A 91 -16.33 -20.99 -4.41
CA GLN A 91 -15.43 -22.07 -4.04
C GLN A 91 -14.63 -22.61 -5.22
N VAL A 92 -15.19 -22.56 -6.43
CA VAL A 92 -14.50 -22.95 -7.65
C VAL A 92 -13.40 -21.94 -8.00
N ASN A 93 -13.64 -20.64 -7.80
CA ASN A 93 -12.59 -19.63 -7.96
C ASN A 93 -11.44 -19.83 -6.96
N VAL A 94 -11.76 -20.21 -5.71
CA VAL A 94 -10.73 -20.60 -4.73
C VAL A 94 -9.87 -21.75 -5.24
N ARG A 95 -10.50 -22.83 -5.76
CA ARG A 95 -9.78 -23.97 -6.31
C ARG A 95 -8.96 -23.64 -7.55
N LEU A 96 -9.49 -22.78 -8.42
CA LEU A 96 -8.74 -22.29 -9.59
C LEU A 96 -7.51 -21.49 -9.17
N ALA A 97 -7.66 -20.59 -8.20
CA ALA A 97 -6.54 -19.81 -7.70
C ALA A 97 -5.42 -20.71 -7.12
N GLU A 98 -5.80 -21.71 -6.30
CA GLU A 98 -4.86 -22.69 -5.75
C GLU A 98 -4.13 -23.48 -6.84
N LEU A 99 -4.87 -23.96 -7.86
CA LEU A 99 -4.30 -24.70 -9.00
C LEU A 99 -3.37 -23.83 -9.84
N TYR A 100 -3.71 -22.58 -10.08
CA TYR A 100 -2.85 -21.65 -10.79
C TYR A 100 -1.56 -21.36 -10.02
N GLN A 101 -1.62 -21.27 -8.68
CA GLN A 101 -0.42 -21.16 -7.86
C GLN A 101 0.49 -22.38 -8.01
N GLN A 102 -0.08 -23.60 -7.99
CA GLN A 102 0.67 -24.84 -8.20
C GLN A 102 1.30 -24.93 -9.60
N LEU A 103 0.66 -24.32 -10.60
CA LEU A 103 1.16 -24.25 -11.97
C LEU A 103 2.17 -23.08 -12.18
N GLY A 104 2.42 -22.26 -11.18
CA GLY A 104 3.28 -21.07 -11.29
C GLY A 104 2.64 -19.93 -12.11
N LEU A 105 1.34 -19.98 -12.37
CA LEU A 105 0.59 -18.99 -13.14
C LEU A 105 0.09 -17.88 -12.20
N THR A 106 1.02 -17.07 -11.70
CA THR A 106 0.76 -16.05 -10.65
C THR A 106 -0.29 -15.03 -11.05
N GLY A 107 -0.27 -14.57 -12.30
CA GLY A 107 -1.26 -13.60 -12.81
C GLY A 107 -2.69 -14.13 -12.83
N ASP A 108 -2.87 -15.39 -13.25
CA ASP A 108 -4.18 -16.04 -13.24
C ASP A 108 -4.64 -16.34 -11.82
N ALA A 109 -3.74 -16.79 -10.94
CA ALA A 109 -4.02 -16.99 -9.53
C ALA A 109 -4.48 -15.70 -8.85
N ALA A 110 -3.78 -14.59 -9.09
CA ALA A 110 -4.12 -13.27 -8.52
C ALA A 110 -5.52 -12.82 -8.97
N LYS A 111 -5.87 -13.04 -10.24
CA LYS A 111 -7.20 -12.69 -10.78
C LYS A 111 -8.32 -13.45 -10.06
N GLU A 112 -8.14 -14.75 -9.86
CA GLU A 112 -9.13 -15.56 -9.15
C GLU A 112 -9.22 -15.15 -7.67
N TRP A 113 -8.08 -14.93 -6.99
CA TRP A 113 -8.07 -14.42 -5.61
C TRP A 113 -8.72 -13.05 -5.47
N GLN A 114 -8.55 -12.15 -6.47
CA GLN A 114 -9.24 -10.85 -6.47
C GLN A 114 -10.76 -11.01 -6.54
N THR A 115 -11.24 -11.97 -7.36
CA THR A 115 -12.66 -12.31 -7.45
C THR A 115 -13.18 -12.81 -6.11
N VAL A 116 -12.44 -13.71 -5.46
CA VAL A 116 -12.76 -14.27 -4.15
C VAL A 116 -12.80 -13.18 -3.07
N ALA A 117 -11.78 -12.32 -3.02
CA ALA A 117 -11.73 -11.20 -2.07
C ALA A 117 -12.92 -10.26 -2.24
N SER A 118 -13.24 -9.90 -3.48
CA SER A 118 -14.38 -9.01 -3.79
C SER A 118 -15.72 -9.64 -3.44
N HIS A 119 -15.86 -10.95 -3.56
CA HIS A 119 -17.05 -11.66 -3.13
C HIS A 119 -17.22 -11.59 -1.61
N TYR A 120 -16.17 -11.92 -0.84
CA TYR A 120 -16.23 -11.87 0.62
C TYR A 120 -16.43 -10.46 1.16
N GLU A 121 -15.87 -9.43 0.51
CA GLU A 121 -16.15 -8.04 0.85
C GLU A 121 -17.64 -7.68 0.65
N LYS A 122 -18.24 -8.13 -0.46
CA LYS A 122 -19.66 -7.86 -0.77
C LYS A 122 -20.62 -8.50 0.23
N ILE A 123 -20.33 -9.73 0.65
CA ILE A 123 -21.19 -10.43 1.63
C ILE A 123 -20.87 -10.08 3.08
N GLY A 124 -19.83 -9.24 3.31
CA GLY A 124 -19.43 -8.81 4.65
C GLY A 124 -18.68 -9.86 5.47
N ASP A 125 -18.19 -10.94 4.85
CA ASP A 125 -17.30 -11.89 5.52
C ASP A 125 -15.89 -11.32 5.64
N THR A 126 -15.72 -10.53 6.70
CA THR A 126 -14.47 -9.78 6.95
C THR A 126 -13.27 -10.70 7.18
N LYS A 127 -13.48 -11.87 7.81
CA LYS A 127 -12.40 -12.84 8.06
C LYS A 127 -11.92 -13.49 6.77
N ALA A 128 -12.84 -14.04 5.98
CA ALA A 128 -12.49 -14.67 4.70
C ALA A 128 -11.90 -13.67 3.70
N SER A 129 -12.39 -12.42 3.71
CA SER A 129 -11.81 -11.32 2.92
C SER A 129 -10.36 -11.05 3.32
N LEU A 130 -10.09 -10.91 4.62
CA LEU A 130 -8.75 -10.65 5.14
C LEU A 130 -7.78 -11.78 4.77
N ASP A 131 -8.18 -13.05 4.99
CA ASP A 131 -7.36 -14.20 4.65
C ASP A 131 -7.06 -14.29 3.15
N THR A 132 -8.03 -13.91 2.32
CA THR A 132 -7.86 -13.87 0.85
C THR A 132 -6.92 -12.74 0.42
N LEU A 133 -7.05 -11.55 1.01
CA LEU A 133 -6.16 -10.42 0.72
C LEU A 133 -4.71 -10.68 1.15
N LYS A 134 -4.50 -11.40 2.26
CA LYS A 134 -3.16 -11.88 2.65
C LYS A 134 -2.54 -12.77 1.57
N LYS A 135 -3.30 -13.75 1.08
CA LYS A 135 -2.84 -14.62 -0.03
C LYS A 135 -2.49 -13.84 -1.29
N LEU A 136 -3.25 -12.77 -1.61
CA LEU A 136 -2.94 -11.88 -2.73
C LEU A 136 -1.62 -11.13 -2.54
N VAL A 137 -1.39 -10.61 -1.34
CA VAL A 137 -0.15 -9.88 -1.01
C VAL A 137 1.05 -10.81 -0.97
N ASP A 138 0.87 -12.05 -0.48
CA ASP A 138 1.93 -13.07 -0.47
C ASP A 138 2.30 -13.53 -1.88
N LEU A 139 1.30 -13.59 -2.77
CA LEU A 139 1.49 -13.99 -4.17
C LEU A 139 2.23 -12.92 -4.98
N ASP A 140 1.92 -11.66 -4.75
CA ASP A 140 2.53 -10.50 -5.40
C ASP A 140 2.80 -9.40 -4.36
N PRO A 141 3.97 -9.46 -3.68
CA PRO A 141 4.32 -8.50 -2.64
C PRO A 141 4.45 -7.05 -3.11
N GLU A 142 4.63 -6.84 -4.41
CA GLU A 142 4.74 -5.50 -5.00
C GLU A 142 3.40 -4.94 -5.49
N ASN A 143 2.33 -5.70 -5.37
CA ASN A 143 1.00 -5.26 -5.75
C ASN A 143 0.43 -4.25 -4.75
N VAL A 144 0.65 -2.98 -5.06
CA VAL A 144 0.21 -1.85 -4.22
C VAL A 144 -1.30 -1.88 -3.96
N ALA A 145 -2.11 -2.21 -4.97
CA ALA A 145 -3.56 -2.20 -4.83
C ALA A 145 -4.03 -3.26 -3.81
N SER A 146 -3.45 -4.46 -3.86
CA SER A 146 -3.76 -5.52 -2.90
C SER A 146 -3.33 -5.17 -1.48
N ARG A 147 -2.15 -4.52 -1.32
CA ARG A 147 -1.68 -4.04 -0.01
C ARG A 147 -2.58 -2.95 0.56
N ILE A 148 -2.99 -1.98 -0.24
CA ILE A 148 -3.91 -0.93 0.20
C ILE A 148 -5.22 -1.55 0.65
N ARG A 149 -5.79 -2.48 -0.12
CA ARG A 149 -7.03 -3.19 0.27
C ARG A 149 -6.86 -3.96 1.58
N LEU A 150 -5.72 -4.63 1.76
CA LEU A 150 -5.40 -5.35 3.00
C LEU A 150 -5.31 -4.38 4.19
N GLY A 151 -4.61 -3.26 4.03
CA GLY A 151 -4.52 -2.22 5.06
C GLY A 151 -5.88 -1.62 5.41
N GLU A 152 -6.73 -1.33 4.42
CA GLU A 152 -8.09 -0.84 4.66
C GLU A 152 -8.97 -1.88 5.36
N GLN A 153 -8.81 -3.16 5.03
CA GLN A 153 -9.54 -4.23 5.71
C GLN A 153 -9.12 -4.37 7.17
N TYR A 154 -7.82 -4.25 7.48
CA TYR A 154 -7.34 -4.18 8.85
C TYR A 154 -7.90 -2.96 9.60
N ALA A 155 -7.91 -1.79 8.96
CA ALA A 155 -8.46 -0.57 9.55
C ALA A 155 -9.95 -0.69 9.89
N ARG A 156 -10.75 -1.35 9.05
CA ARG A 156 -12.17 -1.64 9.32
C ARG A 156 -12.38 -2.59 10.51
N GLN A 157 -11.40 -3.41 10.83
CA GLN A 157 -11.40 -4.33 11.97
C GLN A 157 -10.73 -3.71 13.22
N GLU A 158 -10.44 -2.42 13.18
CA GLU A 158 -9.76 -1.68 14.26
C GLU A 158 -8.33 -2.19 14.56
N ASN A 159 -7.76 -3.02 13.67
CA ASN A 159 -6.37 -3.47 13.74
C ASN A 159 -5.45 -2.39 13.15
N VAL A 160 -5.33 -1.28 13.88
CA VAL A 160 -4.69 -0.04 13.38
C VAL A 160 -3.20 -0.25 13.07
N ASN A 161 -2.48 -1.00 13.88
CA ASN A 161 -1.04 -1.21 13.71
C ASN A 161 -0.73 -2.00 12.42
N GLU A 162 -1.49 -3.05 12.16
CA GLU A 162 -1.39 -3.86 10.95
C GLU A 162 -1.79 -3.06 9.72
N ALA A 163 -2.86 -2.24 9.84
CA ALA A 163 -3.31 -1.35 8.78
C ALA A 163 -2.19 -0.38 8.38
N ILE A 164 -1.59 0.31 9.34
CA ILE A 164 -0.49 1.24 9.13
C ILE A 164 0.71 0.53 8.51
N THR A 165 1.03 -0.68 8.99
CA THR A 165 2.16 -1.46 8.46
C THR A 165 2.00 -1.75 6.97
N GLU A 166 0.84 -2.24 6.54
CA GLU A 166 0.60 -2.55 5.13
C GLU A 166 0.52 -1.28 4.27
N LEU A 167 -0.13 -0.22 4.77
CA LEU A 167 -0.19 1.06 4.07
C LEU A 167 1.19 1.72 3.93
N ARG A 168 2.07 1.64 4.95
CA ARG A 168 3.45 2.14 4.85
C ARG A 168 4.26 1.38 3.80
N ARG A 169 4.11 0.07 3.71
CA ARG A 169 4.76 -0.73 2.64
C ARG A 169 4.27 -0.31 1.25
N ALA A 170 2.96 -0.08 1.09
CA ALA A 170 2.39 0.45 -0.15
C ALA A 170 2.93 1.85 -0.47
N ALA A 171 2.99 2.75 0.52
CA ALA A 171 3.53 4.09 0.38
C ALA A 171 5.00 4.09 -0.06
N GLN A 172 5.84 3.26 0.57
CA GLN A 172 7.25 3.11 0.20
C GLN A 172 7.44 2.66 -1.25
N TYR A 173 6.64 1.70 -1.71
CA TYR A 173 6.68 1.25 -3.11
C TYR A 173 6.29 2.39 -4.06
N LEU A 174 5.23 3.13 -3.75
CA LEU A 174 4.75 4.26 -4.56
C LEU A 174 5.80 5.36 -4.64
N GLN A 175 6.48 5.66 -3.54
CA GLN A 175 7.54 6.66 -3.47
C GLN A 175 8.75 6.25 -4.32
N ARG A 176 9.21 4.99 -4.21
CA ARG A 176 10.32 4.46 -5.03
C ARG A 176 10.04 4.49 -6.52
N ASN A 177 8.79 4.33 -6.91
CA ASN A 177 8.34 4.35 -8.30
C ASN A 177 7.84 5.72 -8.76
N SER A 178 8.13 6.80 -8.02
CA SER A 178 7.77 8.19 -8.35
C SER A 178 6.27 8.42 -8.57
N ARG A 179 5.41 7.58 -7.98
CA ARG A 179 3.96 7.71 -8.05
C ARG A 179 3.45 8.64 -6.95
N GLN A 180 3.82 9.91 -7.04
CA GLN A 180 3.65 10.89 -5.97
C GLN A 180 2.19 11.12 -5.56
N ASP A 181 1.26 11.22 -6.50
CA ASP A 181 -0.15 11.47 -6.17
C ASP A 181 -0.80 10.26 -5.46
N ASP A 182 -0.42 9.04 -5.83
CA ASP A 182 -0.88 7.82 -5.16
C ASP A 182 -0.26 7.70 -3.77
N TYR A 183 1.04 8.02 -3.65
CA TYR A 183 1.75 8.07 -2.37
C TYR A 183 1.02 8.98 -1.38
N LEU A 184 0.68 10.20 -1.80
CA LEU A 184 0.03 11.17 -0.92
C LEU A 184 -1.35 10.73 -0.45
N ARG A 185 -2.12 10.05 -1.31
CA ARG A 185 -3.40 9.47 -0.90
C ARG A 185 -3.22 8.42 0.21
N VAL A 186 -2.22 7.56 0.07
CA VAL A 186 -1.91 6.52 1.07
C VAL A 186 -1.33 7.15 2.34
N ALA A 187 -0.43 8.12 2.20
CA ALA A 187 0.17 8.85 3.31
C ALA A 187 -0.89 9.63 4.13
N ASP A 188 -1.84 10.26 3.45
CA ASP A 188 -2.95 10.94 4.13
C ASP A 188 -3.84 9.95 4.90
N ARG A 189 -4.06 8.77 4.34
CA ARG A 189 -4.78 7.70 5.04
C ARG A 189 -4.03 7.21 6.28
N ILE A 190 -2.71 7.03 6.19
CA ILE A 190 -1.87 6.69 7.36
C ILE A 190 -1.98 7.77 8.43
N SER A 191 -1.89 9.05 8.05
CA SER A 191 -2.02 10.19 8.97
C SER A 191 -3.39 10.28 9.65
N HIS A 192 -4.45 9.71 9.05
CA HIS A 192 -5.76 9.59 9.72
C HIS A 192 -5.79 8.44 10.74
N LEU A 193 -5.06 7.36 10.48
CA LEU A 193 -4.98 6.21 11.38
C LEU A 193 -4.01 6.47 12.54
N ASP A 194 -2.94 7.23 12.28
CA ASP A 194 -1.98 7.69 13.28
C ASP A 194 -1.88 9.22 13.25
N PRO A 195 -2.77 9.91 13.97
CA PRO A 195 -2.76 11.36 14.04
C PRO A 195 -1.56 11.94 14.81
N SER A 196 -0.72 11.10 15.43
CA SER A 196 0.43 11.53 16.22
C SER A 196 1.74 11.57 15.43
N ASP A 197 1.77 11.04 14.20
CA ASP A 197 2.95 11.01 13.33
C ASP A 197 3.28 12.43 12.81
N ALA A 198 4.07 13.18 13.60
CA ALA A 198 4.47 14.55 13.29
C ALA A 198 5.34 14.65 12.03
N ALA A 199 6.17 13.64 11.77
CA ALA A 199 7.06 13.63 10.60
C ALA A 199 6.25 13.49 9.31
N LEU A 200 5.32 12.55 9.27
CA LEU A 200 4.40 12.36 8.13
C LEU A 200 3.49 13.59 7.95
N ALA A 201 3.00 14.16 9.05
CA ALA A 201 2.18 15.36 9.02
C ALA A 201 2.94 16.55 8.40
N LYS A 202 4.23 16.74 8.76
CA LYS A 202 5.10 17.77 8.19
C LYS A 202 5.33 17.56 6.69
N GLU A 203 5.60 16.34 6.27
CA GLU A 203 5.77 15.99 4.85
C GLU A 203 4.51 16.29 4.04
N LEU A 204 3.34 15.85 4.52
CA LEU A 204 2.05 16.12 3.88
C LEU A 204 1.76 17.63 3.80
N ALA A 205 2.08 18.39 4.86
CA ALA A 205 1.88 19.84 4.88
C ALA A 205 2.74 20.54 3.83
N SER A 206 4.01 20.19 3.71
CA SER A 206 4.91 20.71 2.67
C SER A 206 4.33 20.48 1.28
N HIS A 207 3.79 19.29 1.04
CA HIS A 207 3.19 18.95 -0.23
C HIS A 207 1.90 19.75 -0.49
N TYR A 208 1.01 19.88 0.50
CA TYR A 208 -0.20 20.70 0.36
C TYR A 208 0.12 22.16 0.08
N LEU A 209 1.15 22.73 0.72
CA LEU A 209 1.63 24.07 0.44
C LEU A 209 2.15 24.23 -1.00
N SER A 210 2.86 23.22 -1.50
CA SER A 210 3.34 23.26 -2.89
C SER A 210 2.20 23.24 -3.93
N LYS A 211 1.04 22.69 -3.55
CA LYS A 211 -0.20 22.67 -4.36
C LYS A 211 -1.13 23.85 -4.08
N GLY A 212 -0.76 24.79 -3.18
CA GLY A 212 -1.59 25.91 -2.79
C GLY A 212 -2.77 25.58 -1.88
N ASP A 213 -2.80 24.35 -1.31
CA ASP A 213 -3.85 23.94 -0.37
C ASP A 213 -3.43 24.22 1.09
N SER A 214 -3.34 25.51 1.39
CA SER A 214 -2.89 26.02 2.71
C SER A 214 -3.84 25.64 3.84
N LYS A 215 -5.12 25.32 3.56
CA LYS A 215 -6.07 24.86 4.58
C LYS A 215 -5.71 23.45 5.08
N ARG A 216 -5.47 22.47 4.16
CA ARG A 216 -5.04 21.13 4.55
C ARG A 216 -3.65 21.16 5.16
N ALA A 217 -2.74 21.99 4.63
CA ALA A 217 -1.42 22.16 5.22
C ALA A 217 -1.50 22.58 6.69
N LEU A 218 -2.32 23.58 7.02
CA LEU A 218 -2.52 24.02 8.41
C LEU A 218 -3.01 22.90 9.32
N ALA A 219 -3.96 22.10 8.86
CA ALA A 219 -4.48 20.98 9.66
C ALA A 219 -3.37 19.96 10.01
N LYS A 220 -2.46 19.69 9.07
CA LYS A 220 -1.31 18.80 9.30
C LYS A 220 -0.24 19.46 10.15
N LEU A 221 0.08 20.74 9.93
CA LEU A 221 1.07 21.48 10.72
C LEU A 221 0.69 21.62 12.19
N GLN A 222 -0.59 21.62 12.54
CA GLN A 222 -1.04 21.61 13.92
C GLN A 222 -0.56 20.36 14.68
N VAL A 223 -0.44 19.20 14.01
CA VAL A 223 0.09 17.97 14.59
C VAL A 223 1.58 18.14 14.89
N SER A 224 2.37 18.57 13.90
CA SER A 224 3.81 18.80 14.06
C SER A 224 4.10 19.85 15.14
N PHE A 225 3.35 20.95 15.15
CA PHE A 225 3.49 22.02 16.14
C PHE A 225 3.16 21.57 17.56
N LYS A 226 2.21 20.65 17.74
CA LYS A 226 1.89 20.08 19.06
C LYS A 226 3.03 19.25 19.62
N VAL A 227 3.75 18.53 18.76
CA VAL A 227 4.88 17.67 19.16
C VAL A 227 6.12 18.51 19.44
N ASP A 228 6.45 19.42 18.54
CA ASP A 228 7.56 20.35 18.71
C ASP A 228 7.16 21.78 18.27
N PRO A 229 6.76 22.64 19.22
CA PRO A 229 6.40 24.03 18.93
C PRO A 229 7.59 24.90 18.46
N ARG A 230 8.81 24.40 18.60
CA ARG A 230 10.05 25.14 18.27
C ARG A 230 10.73 24.61 16.99
N ASP A 231 10.12 23.64 16.29
CA ASP A 231 10.64 23.15 15.01
C ASP A 231 10.56 24.26 13.96
N LEU A 232 11.73 24.68 13.49
CA LEU A 232 11.88 25.81 12.56
C LEU A 232 11.14 25.58 11.24
N ASP A 233 11.21 24.37 10.71
CA ASP A 233 10.53 24.03 9.44
C ASP A 233 9.01 24.14 9.61
N THR A 234 8.49 23.64 10.73
CA THR A 234 7.05 23.73 11.05
C THR A 234 6.61 25.19 11.20
N LEU A 235 7.38 26.01 11.92
CA LEU A 235 7.08 27.43 12.08
C LEU A 235 7.14 28.18 10.73
N GLN A 236 8.12 27.89 9.89
CA GLN A 236 8.23 28.51 8.57
C GLN A 236 7.06 28.12 7.66
N MET A 237 6.66 26.85 7.65
CA MET A 237 5.50 26.38 6.90
C MET A 237 4.19 26.96 7.44
N LEU A 238 4.04 27.12 8.76
CA LEU A 238 2.88 27.79 9.39
C LEU A 238 2.78 29.24 8.97
N ALA A 239 3.90 29.99 9.00
CA ALA A 239 3.92 31.38 8.55
C ALA A 239 3.47 31.49 7.08
N ARG A 240 3.99 30.65 6.22
CA ARG A 240 3.60 30.59 4.82
C ARG A 240 2.11 30.24 4.64
N ALA A 241 1.61 29.23 5.33
CA ALA A 241 0.22 28.83 5.26
C ALA A 241 -0.75 29.93 5.70
N PHE A 242 -0.44 30.63 6.80
CA PHE A 242 -1.24 31.75 7.27
C PHE A 242 -1.16 32.96 6.32
N GLN A 243 0.01 33.21 5.74
CA GLN A 243 0.19 34.27 4.75
C GLN A 243 -0.66 34.00 3.48
N GLU A 244 -0.61 32.80 2.94
CA GLU A 244 -1.41 32.40 1.75
C GLU A 244 -2.93 32.47 2.02
N LEU A 245 -3.34 32.29 3.28
CA LEU A 245 -4.73 32.45 3.72
C LEU A 245 -5.11 33.87 4.11
N GLY A 246 -4.21 34.87 3.95
CA GLY A 246 -4.45 36.24 4.30
C GLY A 246 -4.58 36.55 5.80
N GLN A 247 -4.15 35.61 6.68
CA GLN A 247 -4.25 35.77 8.12
C GLN A 247 -3.04 36.51 8.71
N VAL A 248 -2.91 37.79 8.36
CA VAL A 248 -1.73 38.64 8.67
C VAL A 248 -1.33 38.59 10.15
N SER A 249 -2.26 38.75 11.08
CA SER A 249 -1.94 38.75 12.51
C SER A 249 -1.31 37.43 12.99
N LYS A 250 -1.81 36.28 12.49
CA LYS A 250 -1.23 34.97 12.82
C LYS A 250 0.12 34.78 12.14
N THR A 251 0.28 35.22 10.93
CA THR A 251 1.57 35.18 10.22
C THR A 251 2.63 35.93 11.03
N VAL A 252 2.34 37.15 11.46
CA VAL A 252 3.27 37.97 12.28
C VAL A 252 3.60 37.27 13.60
N SER A 253 2.58 36.72 14.29
CA SER A 253 2.81 35.98 15.55
C SER A 253 3.75 34.79 15.35
N VAL A 254 3.56 33.99 14.29
CA VAL A 254 4.42 32.84 13.99
C VAL A 254 5.82 33.29 13.57
N LEU A 255 5.94 34.35 12.78
CA LEU A 255 7.25 34.90 12.40
C LEU A 255 8.01 35.40 13.62
N LYS A 256 7.37 36.06 14.61
CA LYS A 256 8.01 36.45 15.84
C LYS A 256 8.53 35.24 16.63
N GLU A 257 7.76 34.18 16.73
CA GLU A 257 8.20 32.94 17.37
C GLU A 257 9.38 32.29 16.62
N LEU A 258 9.31 32.21 15.28
CA LEU A 258 10.41 31.73 14.46
C LEU A 258 11.71 32.53 14.70
N ALA A 259 11.60 33.86 14.75
CA ALA A 259 12.74 34.73 15.05
C ALA A 259 13.32 34.46 16.46
N ARG A 260 12.47 34.26 17.48
CA ARG A 260 12.91 33.89 18.83
C ARG A 260 13.68 32.58 18.84
N VAL A 261 13.17 31.55 18.15
CA VAL A 261 13.86 30.25 18.06
C VAL A 261 15.21 30.40 17.38
N HIS A 262 15.33 31.24 16.36
CA HIS A 262 16.61 31.55 15.74
C HIS A 262 17.58 32.25 16.74
N LEU A 263 17.10 33.24 17.51
CA LEU A 263 17.92 33.90 18.50
C LEU A 263 18.43 32.94 19.59
N ASP A 264 17.55 32.10 20.12
CA ASP A 264 17.89 31.11 21.13
C ASP A 264 18.90 30.06 20.60
N SER A 265 18.95 29.85 19.29
CA SER A 265 19.91 29.00 18.63
C SER A 265 21.20 29.73 18.19
N GLY A 266 21.39 31.00 18.59
CA GLY A 266 22.55 31.81 18.23
C GLY A 266 22.58 32.30 16.79
N ARG A 267 21.48 32.19 16.04
CA ARG A 267 21.38 32.59 14.62
C ARG A 267 20.76 33.98 14.49
N ALA A 268 21.52 34.99 14.94
CA ALA A 268 21.02 36.38 14.99
C ALA A 268 20.65 36.93 13.60
N ASP A 269 21.41 36.61 12.56
CA ASP A 269 21.18 37.12 11.21
C ASP A 269 19.87 36.54 10.62
N ASP A 270 19.61 35.25 10.86
CA ASP A 270 18.35 34.61 10.47
C ASP A 270 17.15 35.24 11.17
N ALA A 271 17.28 35.48 12.47
CA ALA A 271 16.25 36.16 13.25
C ALA A 271 15.95 37.57 12.75
N GLN A 272 16.99 38.35 12.42
CA GLN A 272 16.84 39.69 11.82
C GLN A 272 16.10 39.62 10.47
N ASN A 273 16.42 38.62 9.62
CA ASN A 273 15.73 38.44 8.37
C ASN A 273 14.24 38.12 8.56
N VAL A 274 13.90 37.28 9.54
CA VAL A 274 12.51 36.93 9.86
C VAL A 274 11.77 38.16 10.43
N TYR A 275 12.42 38.99 11.30
CA TYR A 275 11.81 40.25 11.77
C TYR A 275 11.57 41.25 10.64
N ARG A 276 12.47 41.34 9.65
CA ARG A 276 12.24 42.19 8.46
C ARG A 276 11.01 41.73 7.67
N GLN A 277 10.82 40.40 7.52
CA GLN A 277 9.59 39.88 6.88
C GLN A 277 8.34 40.23 7.70
N ALA A 278 8.39 40.11 9.02
CA ALA A 278 7.28 40.51 9.90
C ALA A 278 6.98 42.03 9.80
N ALA A 279 7.98 42.87 9.66
CA ALA A 279 7.84 44.31 9.54
C ALA A 279 7.14 44.74 8.23
N VAL A 280 7.31 43.99 7.14
CA VAL A 280 6.60 44.23 5.89
C VAL A 280 5.10 44.00 6.06
N LEU A 281 4.70 43.05 6.87
CA LEU A 281 3.29 42.68 7.11
C LEU A 281 2.66 43.53 8.23
N ALA A 282 3.43 43.94 9.22
CA ALA A 282 2.97 44.75 10.37
C ALA A 282 4.02 45.78 10.73
N PRO A 283 4.13 46.88 9.98
CA PRO A 283 5.15 47.90 10.20
C PRO A 283 5.02 48.59 11.56
N ASP A 284 3.86 48.59 12.20
CA ASP A 284 3.58 49.23 13.47
C ASP A 284 3.67 48.33 14.67
N ASP A 285 4.02 47.04 14.52
CA ASP A 285 4.22 46.13 15.65
C ASP A 285 5.44 46.57 16.51
N ALA A 286 5.17 46.89 17.78
CA ALA A 286 6.18 47.40 18.67
C ALA A 286 7.34 46.45 18.95
N GLU A 287 7.07 45.13 19.01
CA GLU A 287 8.10 44.12 19.25
C GLU A 287 9.01 43.97 18.02
N VAL A 288 8.43 43.98 16.83
CA VAL A 288 9.19 43.91 15.57
C VAL A 288 10.06 45.16 15.41
N LYS A 289 9.54 46.37 15.70
CA LYS A 289 10.33 47.59 15.66
C LYS A 289 11.50 47.55 16.67
N ALA A 290 11.24 47.13 17.89
CA ALA A 290 12.26 47.00 18.93
C ALA A 290 13.35 46.00 18.57
N ALA A 291 12.97 44.85 17.98
CA ALA A 291 13.92 43.84 17.53
C ALA A 291 14.84 44.34 16.40
N LEU A 292 14.29 45.08 15.44
CA LEU A 292 15.07 45.65 14.33
C LEU A 292 15.94 46.85 14.74
N SER A 293 15.57 47.55 15.82
CA SER A 293 16.34 48.70 16.34
C SER A 293 17.52 48.28 17.22
N ARG A 294 17.63 47.03 17.63
CA ARG A 294 18.78 46.52 18.37
C ARG A 294 19.99 46.45 17.42
N PRO A 295 21.14 47.08 17.82
CA PRO A 295 22.35 46.94 17.03
C PRO A 295 22.72 45.48 16.92
N GLU A 296 23.15 45.05 15.73
CA GLU A 296 23.64 43.69 15.47
C GLU A 296 24.66 43.33 16.58
N PRO A 297 24.57 42.14 17.22
CA PRO A 297 25.64 41.68 18.05
C PRO A 297 26.88 41.62 17.16
N VAL A 298 27.84 42.51 17.41
CA VAL A 298 29.12 42.54 16.69
C VAL A 298 29.68 41.15 16.84
N ALA A 299 29.62 40.34 15.76
CA ALA A 299 30.26 39.05 15.71
C ALA A 299 31.70 39.28 16.22
N ALA A 300 32.08 38.61 17.30
CA ALA A 300 33.43 38.71 17.84
C ALA A 300 34.40 38.49 16.70
N ARG A 301 34.98 39.57 16.18
CA ARG A 301 36.01 39.51 15.19
C ARG A 301 37.04 38.54 15.72
N THR A 302 37.15 37.38 15.08
CA THR A 302 38.29 36.48 15.33
C THR A 302 39.54 37.35 15.35
N PRO A 303 40.30 37.38 16.45
CA PRO A 303 41.51 38.18 16.49
C PRO A 303 42.38 37.73 15.28
N THR A 304 42.68 38.69 14.43
CA THR A 304 43.61 38.50 13.32
C THR A 304 44.89 37.91 13.90
N PRO A 305 45.36 36.76 13.47
CA PRO A 305 46.62 36.23 13.98
C PRO A 305 47.72 37.26 13.71
N PRO A 306 48.63 37.48 14.70
CA PRO A 306 49.70 38.46 14.54
C PRO A 306 50.53 38.10 13.30
N PRO A 307 51.07 39.12 12.58
CA PRO A 307 51.86 38.86 11.37
C PRO A 307 53.05 37.98 11.74
N LEU A 308 53.18 36.90 10.98
CA LEU A 308 54.34 36.00 11.07
C LEU A 308 55.62 36.79 10.91
N ARG A 309 56.40 36.91 12.01
CA ARG A 309 57.74 37.45 11.96
C ARG A 309 58.55 36.72 10.95
N ALA A 310 59.07 37.44 9.93
CA ALA A 310 59.95 36.89 8.90
C ALA A 310 61.13 36.19 9.60
N GLN A 311 61.22 34.88 9.40
CA GLN A 311 62.39 34.11 9.79
C GLN A 311 63.48 34.40 8.77
N THR A 312 64.62 34.96 9.24
CA THR A 312 65.84 35.11 8.47
C THR A 312 66.35 33.75 7.98
N PRO A 313 66.88 33.64 6.76
CA PRO A 313 67.37 32.39 6.25
C PRO A 313 68.60 31.92 7.02
N VAL A 314 68.56 30.73 7.57
CA VAL A 314 69.75 30.05 8.14
C VAL A 314 70.53 29.46 7.00
N ALA A 315 71.83 29.85 6.95
CA ALA A 315 72.77 29.42 5.96
C ALA A 315 72.91 27.89 5.84
N SER A 316 72.88 27.41 4.63
CA SER A 316 73.13 26.03 4.23
C SER A 316 74.52 25.54 4.60
N ARG A 317 74.65 24.46 5.32
CA ARG A 317 75.91 23.71 5.60
C ARG A 317 76.11 22.69 4.45
N PRO A 318 77.39 22.56 3.97
CA PRO A 318 77.67 21.70 2.79
C PRO A 318 77.62 20.21 3.14
N ALA A 319 77.21 19.41 2.16
CA ALA A 319 77.13 17.95 2.19
C ALA A 319 78.56 17.34 2.31
N MET A 320 78.69 16.39 3.23
CA MET A 320 79.81 15.45 3.29
C MET A 320 79.54 14.24 2.41
N ALA A 321 80.53 13.92 1.58
CA ALA A 321 80.55 12.76 0.71
C ALA A 321 80.82 11.43 1.44
N PRO A 322 80.42 10.28 0.90
CA PRO A 322 80.68 8.98 1.51
C PRO A 322 82.07 8.48 1.19
N VAL A 323 82.71 7.84 2.10
CA VAL A 323 84.03 7.15 1.97
C VAL A 323 83.84 5.70 2.47
N PRO A 324 84.64 4.74 2.09
CA PRO A 324 84.36 3.66 1.10
C PRO A 324 83.78 2.39 1.76
#